data_bb648e89cbe9b278ea6231623f9ad36b
#
_entry.id   bb648e89cbe9b278ea6231623f9ad36b
#
_cell.length_a   1.000
_cell.length_b   1.000
_cell.length_c   1.000
_cell.angle_alpha   90.00
_cell.angle_beta   90.00
_cell.angle_gamma   90.00
#
_symmetry.space_group_name_H-M   'P 1'
#
loop_
_entity.id
_entity.type
_entity.pdbx_description
1 polymer ?
#
loop_
_entity_poly.entity_id
_entity_poly.type
_entity_poly.pdbx_seq_one_letter_code
_entity_poly.pdbx_strand_id
1 'polypeptide(L)'
;KMIAGLSKPSSGTITMDNRPLDYKAKAHIAYMPTEAYFFGYMNCIDVGKYYRDFFADFDYDKYMRLLQEMDLSPKQQVREMSSGMMAKLKIVATLSRNAEVIMLDEPLNGIDIIAREKIIHTIVSNISDDTAVIMSSHLVDELEKIIDHAIFIKNGTCVLQGNAEELRIAQGKSIVDMYKEIYA
;
A
#
# COMPACT_ATOMS: atom_id res chain seq x y z
N LYS A 1 10.63 1.57 3.54
CA LYS A 1 11.55 2.54 2.86
C LYS A 1 12.75 1.84 2.19
N MET A 2 13.39 0.84 2.81
CA MET A 2 14.53 0.11 2.20
C MET A 2 14.13 -0.66 0.93
N ILE A 3 13.03 -1.42 0.96
CA ILE A 3 12.52 -2.13 -0.23
C ILE A 3 12.13 -1.14 -1.35
N ALA A 4 11.56 0.02 -1.02
CA ALA A 4 11.30 1.09 -1.99
C ALA A 4 12.58 1.77 -2.51
N GLY A 5 13.75 1.41 -1.97
CA GLY A 5 15.04 2.00 -2.35
C GLY A 5 15.26 3.43 -1.89
N LEU A 6 14.46 3.92 -0.94
CA LEU A 6 14.58 5.25 -0.33
C LEU A 6 15.64 5.28 0.78
N SER A 7 16.05 4.13 1.29
CA SER A 7 17.10 3.98 2.30
C SER A 7 17.96 2.78 1.95
N LYS A 8 19.25 2.84 2.26
CA LYS A 8 20.16 1.70 2.11
C LYS A 8 20.16 0.86 3.39
N PRO A 9 20.20 -0.48 3.31
CA PRO A 9 20.42 -1.31 4.48
C PRO A 9 21.83 -1.08 5.04
N SER A 10 21.99 -1.13 6.37
CA SER A 10 23.30 -1.03 7.03
C SER A 10 24.15 -2.29 6.78
N SER A 11 23.50 -3.44 6.59
CA SER A 11 24.12 -4.72 6.26
C SER A 11 23.10 -5.60 5.52
N GLY A 12 23.55 -6.69 4.93
CA GLY A 12 22.70 -7.60 4.17
C GLY A 12 22.33 -7.07 2.79
N THR A 13 21.49 -7.82 2.09
CA THR A 13 21.04 -7.51 0.70
C THR A 13 19.54 -7.62 0.59
N ILE A 14 18.97 -6.82 -0.30
CA ILE A 14 17.57 -6.92 -0.71
C ILE A 14 17.55 -7.40 -2.15
N THR A 15 16.80 -8.45 -2.41
CA THR A 15 16.65 -9.02 -3.75
C THR A 15 15.16 -9.08 -4.13
N MET A 16 14.91 -8.99 -5.43
CA MET A 16 13.62 -9.25 -6.06
C MET A 16 13.88 -10.32 -7.14
N ASP A 17 13.17 -11.44 -7.08
CA ASP A 17 13.38 -12.60 -7.97
C ASP A 17 14.85 -13.07 -8.04
N ASN A 18 15.50 -13.14 -6.88
CA ASN A 18 16.92 -13.50 -6.73
C ASN A 18 17.90 -12.53 -7.42
N ARG A 19 17.45 -11.34 -7.81
CA ARG A 19 18.30 -10.29 -8.40
C ARG A 19 18.45 -9.13 -7.41
N PRO A 20 19.60 -8.45 -7.36
CA PRO A 20 19.76 -7.27 -6.54
C PRO A 20 18.71 -6.19 -6.85
N LEU A 21 18.24 -5.49 -5.84
CA LEU A 21 17.27 -4.40 -5.99
C LEU A 21 17.96 -3.17 -6.61
N ASP A 22 18.12 -3.18 -7.93
CA ASP A 22 18.66 -2.08 -8.72
C ASP A 22 17.55 -1.09 -9.17
N TYR A 23 17.93 -0.11 -10.00
CA TYR A 23 16.97 0.87 -10.53
C TYR A 23 15.92 0.25 -11.47
N LYS A 24 16.25 -0.89 -12.14
CA LYS A 24 15.32 -1.58 -13.03
C LYS A 24 14.27 -2.32 -12.18
N ALA A 25 14.70 -3.06 -11.17
CA ALA A 25 13.78 -3.72 -10.23
C ALA A 25 12.83 -2.71 -9.55
N LYS A 26 13.33 -1.51 -9.19
CA LYS A 26 12.48 -0.44 -8.62
C LYS A 26 11.40 0.07 -9.56
N ALA A 27 11.58 -0.02 -10.88
CA ALA A 27 10.54 0.35 -11.84
C ALA A 27 9.29 -0.53 -11.71
N HIS A 28 9.44 -1.77 -11.21
CA HIS A 28 8.36 -2.74 -10.97
C HIS A 28 7.75 -2.65 -9.56
N ILE A 29 8.13 -1.63 -8.78
CA ILE A 29 7.62 -1.41 -7.42
C ILE A 29 6.80 -0.13 -7.38
N ALA A 30 5.56 -0.23 -6.92
CA ALA A 30 4.74 0.92 -6.57
C ALA A 30 4.75 1.11 -5.05
N TYR A 31 5.09 2.29 -4.57
CA TYR A 31 5.16 2.57 -3.14
C TYR A 31 4.31 3.78 -2.77
N MET A 32 3.41 3.59 -1.83
CA MET A 32 2.61 4.63 -1.19
C MET A 32 3.17 4.93 0.19
N PRO A 33 3.83 6.05 0.43
CA PRO A 33 4.28 6.46 1.75
C PRO A 33 3.14 7.02 2.60
N THR A 34 3.34 7.04 3.93
CA THR A 34 2.39 7.66 4.87
C THR A 34 2.29 9.16 4.64
N GLU A 35 3.42 9.82 4.37
CA GLU A 35 3.52 11.26 4.17
C GLU A 35 2.77 11.72 2.90
N ALA A 36 2.31 12.97 2.89
CA ALA A 36 1.80 13.62 1.68
C ALA A 36 2.98 13.98 0.76
N TYR A 37 2.86 13.68 -0.53
CA TYR A 37 3.94 13.89 -1.51
C TYR A 37 3.46 14.53 -2.82
N PHE A 38 2.17 14.83 -2.94
CA PHE A 38 1.65 15.60 -4.06
C PHE A 38 1.78 17.09 -3.81
N PHE A 39 2.03 17.84 -4.86
CA PHE A 39 2.11 19.31 -4.77
C PHE A 39 0.72 19.92 -4.57
N GLY A 40 0.59 20.87 -3.64
CA GLY A 40 -0.70 21.45 -3.27
C GLY A 40 -1.42 22.19 -4.41
N TYR A 41 -0.69 22.66 -5.42
CA TYR A 41 -1.28 23.33 -6.59
C TYR A 41 -1.88 22.36 -7.63
N MET A 42 -1.55 21.07 -7.56
CA MET A 42 -2.12 20.04 -8.45
C MET A 42 -3.58 19.78 -8.14
N ASN A 43 -4.34 19.39 -9.14
CA ASN A 43 -5.61 18.69 -9.00
C ASN A 43 -5.43 17.20 -9.32
N CYS A 44 -6.50 16.38 -9.20
CA CYS A 44 -6.41 14.94 -9.46
C CYS A 44 -5.98 14.63 -10.91
N ILE A 45 -6.40 15.43 -11.91
CA ILE A 45 -5.95 15.25 -13.31
C ILE A 45 -4.45 15.49 -13.41
N ASP A 46 -3.93 16.53 -12.75
CA ASP A 46 -2.50 16.86 -12.79
C ASP A 46 -1.68 15.75 -12.13
N VAL A 47 -2.14 15.18 -11.04
CA VAL A 47 -1.52 14.01 -10.39
C VAL A 47 -1.47 12.82 -11.36
N GLY A 48 -2.57 12.50 -12.03
CA GLY A 48 -2.60 11.41 -13.02
C GLY A 48 -1.66 11.64 -14.19
N LYS A 49 -1.59 12.87 -14.73
CA LYS A 49 -0.64 13.24 -15.79
C LYS A 49 0.81 13.12 -15.31
N TYR A 50 1.09 13.61 -14.10
CA TYR A 50 2.42 13.52 -13.49
C TYR A 50 2.87 12.05 -13.40
N TYR A 51 2.01 11.15 -12.91
CA TYR A 51 2.32 9.72 -12.82
C TYR A 51 2.55 9.09 -14.19
N ARG A 52 1.69 9.39 -15.16
CA ARG A 52 1.84 8.89 -16.55
C ARG A 52 3.16 9.33 -17.20
N ASP A 53 3.62 10.53 -16.90
CA ASP A 53 4.84 11.08 -17.49
C ASP A 53 6.12 10.49 -16.84
N PHE A 54 6.03 10.01 -15.58
CA PHE A 54 7.16 9.43 -14.85
C PHE A 54 7.19 7.90 -14.82
N PHE A 55 6.05 7.24 -15.00
CA PHE A 55 5.92 5.79 -14.87
C PHE A 55 5.32 5.19 -16.16
N ALA A 56 6.14 4.47 -16.90
CA ALA A 56 5.73 3.87 -18.17
C ALA A 56 4.62 2.81 -18.02
N ASP A 57 4.51 2.21 -16.82
CA ASP A 57 3.51 1.21 -16.44
C ASP A 57 2.23 1.80 -15.83
N PHE A 58 2.08 3.14 -15.85
CA PHE A 58 0.90 3.81 -15.29
C PHE A 58 -0.29 3.75 -16.24
N ASP A 59 -1.37 3.14 -15.78
CA ASP A 59 -2.65 3.05 -16.49
C ASP A 59 -3.53 4.26 -16.13
N TYR A 60 -3.56 5.24 -17.03
CA TYR A 60 -4.33 6.48 -16.85
C TYR A 60 -5.85 6.24 -16.89
N ASP A 61 -6.32 5.28 -17.66
CA ASP A 61 -7.76 4.97 -17.76
C ASP A 61 -8.22 4.28 -16.47
N LYS A 62 -7.43 3.35 -15.94
CA LYS A 62 -7.63 2.76 -14.60
C LYS A 62 -7.64 3.85 -13.53
N TYR A 63 -6.70 4.81 -13.59
CA TYR A 63 -6.65 5.93 -12.66
C TYR A 63 -7.94 6.74 -12.65
N MET A 64 -8.44 7.13 -13.82
CA MET A 64 -9.66 7.93 -13.93
C MET A 64 -10.89 7.16 -13.44
N ARG A 65 -10.97 5.86 -13.70
CA ARG A 65 -12.04 4.99 -13.19
C ARG A 65 -11.98 4.90 -11.66
N LEU A 66 -10.80 4.67 -11.09
CA LEU A 66 -10.62 4.58 -9.64
C LEU A 66 -10.90 5.90 -8.92
N LEU A 67 -10.60 7.05 -9.51
CA LEU A 67 -11.02 8.36 -8.97
C LEU A 67 -12.53 8.42 -8.79
N GLN A 68 -13.29 7.98 -9.79
CA GLN A 68 -14.76 7.96 -9.75
C GLN A 68 -15.25 6.97 -8.68
N GLU A 69 -14.70 5.77 -8.61
CA GLU A 69 -15.04 4.76 -7.60
C GLU A 69 -14.80 5.27 -6.17
N MET A 70 -13.76 6.08 -5.97
CA MET A 70 -13.41 6.67 -4.67
C MET A 70 -14.12 8.00 -4.37
N ASP A 71 -15.06 8.44 -5.21
CA ASP A 71 -15.77 9.71 -5.08
C ASP A 71 -14.84 10.93 -5.05
N LEU A 72 -13.75 10.88 -5.82
CA LEU A 72 -12.82 12.01 -5.97
C LEU A 72 -13.11 12.76 -7.27
N SER A 73 -13.38 14.05 -7.15
CA SER A 73 -13.55 14.90 -8.34
C SER A 73 -12.22 15.07 -9.08
N PRO A 74 -12.18 14.87 -10.41
CA PRO A 74 -10.97 15.09 -11.20
C PRO A 74 -10.36 16.49 -11.06
N LYS A 75 -11.20 17.50 -10.78
CA LYS A 75 -10.77 18.90 -10.59
C LYS A 75 -10.48 19.28 -9.14
N GLN A 76 -10.63 18.34 -8.19
CA GLN A 76 -10.35 18.58 -6.77
C GLN A 76 -8.87 18.92 -6.57
N GLN A 77 -8.59 20.04 -5.94
CA GLN A 77 -7.21 20.48 -5.66
C GLN A 77 -6.66 19.75 -4.43
N VAL A 78 -5.41 19.32 -4.53
CA VAL A 78 -4.71 18.59 -3.46
C VAL A 78 -4.70 19.37 -2.13
N ARG A 79 -4.46 20.69 -2.18
CA ARG A 79 -4.45 21.54 -0.98
C ARG A 79 -5.79 21.65 -0.25
N GLU A 80 -6.90 21.28 -0.91
CA GLU A 80 -8.25 21.39 -0.38
C GLU A 80 -8.78 20.02 0.12
N MET A 81 -7.95 18.97 0.00
CA MET A 81 -8.33 17.62 0.38
C MET A 81 -8.27 17.43 1.88
N SER A 82 -9.25 16.73 2.44
CA SER A 82 -9.16 16.16 3.76
C SER A 82 -8.11 15.03 3.79
N SER A 83 -7.69 14.59 5.01
CA SER A 83 -6.78 13.45 5.16
C SER A 83 -7.29 12.18 4.48
N GLY A 84 -8.60 11.91 4.60
CA GLY A 84 -9.24 10.76 3.94
C GLY A 84 -9.27 10.88 2.41
N MET A 85 -9.53 12.07 1.85
CA MET A 85 -9.45 12.29 0.40
C MET A 85 -8.02 12.14 -0.12
N MET A 86 -7.03 12.65 0.62
CA MET A 86 -5.62 12.50 0.29
C MET A 86 -5.20 11.03 0.31
N ALA A 87 -5.62 10.25 1.30
CA ALA A 87 -5.34 8.82 1.37
C ALA A 87 -5.95 8.07 0.17
N LYS A 88 -7.21 8.35 -0.18
CA LYS A 88 -7.86 7.82 -1.39
C LYS A 88 -7.08 8.15 -2.66
N LEU A 89 -6.66 9.40 -2.84
CA LEU A 89 -5.88 9.82 -4.03
C LEU A 89 -4.54 9.07 -4.11
N LYS A 90 -3.83 8.92 -2.98
CA LYS A 90 -2.57 8.16 -2.92
C LYS A 90 -2.78 6.69 -3.33
N ILE A 91 -3.82 6.06 -2.80
CA ILE A 91 -4.17 4.67 -3.13
C ILE A 91 -4.49 4.54 -4.62
N VAL A 92 -5.35 5.41 -5.15
CA VAL A 92 -5.72 5.42 -6.57
C VAL A 92 -4.49 5.56 -7.46
N ALA A 93 -3.60 6.50 -7.17
CA ALA A 93 -2.38 6.71 -7.94
C ALA A 93 -1.46 5.48 -7.88
N THR A 94 -1.33 4.85 -6.71
CA THR A 94 -0.47 3.66 -6.52
C THR A 94 -1.04 2.42 -7.22
N LEU A 95 -2.34 2.15 -7.09
CA LEU A 95 -3.01 1.01 -7.72
C LEU A 95 -3.11 1.14 -9.24
N SER A 96 -2.96 2.34 -9.79
CA SER A 96 -2.95 2.57 -11.23
C SER A 96 -1.60 2.28 -11.88
N ARG A 97 -0.58 1.88 -11.11
CA ARG A 97 0.66 1.29 -11.60
C ARG A 97 0.43 -0.20 -11.87
N ASN A 98 0.93 -0.70 -12.99
CA ASN A 98 0.99 -2.14 -13.29
C ASN A 98 2.28 -2.74 -12.73
N ALA A 99 2.49 -2.55 -11.42
CA ALA A 99 3.68 -2.98 -10.71
C ALA A 99 3.57 -4.45 -10.27
N GLU A 100 4.70 -5.15 -10.21
CA GLU A 100 4.79 -6.52 -9.67
C GLU A 100 4.70 -6.53 -8.15
N VAL A 101 5.15 -5.44 -7.49
CA VAL A 101 5.07 -5.27 -6.04
C VAL A 101 4.41 -3.93 -5.72
N ILE A 102 3.34 -3.96 -4.97
CA ILE A 102 2.66 -2.78 -4.43
C ILE A 102 2.91 -2.72 -2.92
N MET A 103 3.46 -1.61 -2.45
CA MET A 103 3.70 -1.38 -1.03
C MET A 103 2.87 -0.21 -0.53
N LEU A 104 2.04 -0.46 0.47
CA LEU A 104 1.11 0.51 1.07
C LEU A 104 1.49 0.73 2.54
N ASP A 105 1.97 1.92 2.86
CA ASP A 105 2.39 2.28 4.21
C ASP A 105 1.25 2.99 4.94
N GLU A 106 0.63 2.29 5.91
CA GLU A 106 -0.54 2.74 6.68
C GLU A 106 -1.69 3.30 5.80
N PRO A 107 -2.19 2.54 4.79
CA PRO A 107 -3.14 3.07 3.80
C PRO A 107 -4.50 3.46 4.39
N LEU A 108 -4.87 2.91 5.55
CA LEU A 108 -6.16 3.15 6.21
C LEU A 108 -6.09 4.22 7.30
N ASN A 109 -4.91 4.80 7.55
CA ASN A 109 -4.74 5.77 8.62
C ASN A 109 -5.48 7.08 8.32
N GLY A 110 -6.21 7.59 9.31
CA GLY A 110 -6.99 8.82 9.19
C GLY A 110 -8.25 8.72 8.32
N ILE A 111 -8.71 7.50 8.04
CA ILE A 111 -9.91 7.21 7.25
C ILE A 111 -11.01 6.73 8.19
N ASP A 112 -12.24 7.19 7.97
CA ASP A 112 -13.42 6.72 8.70
C ASP A 112 -13.75 5.25 8.39
N ILE A 113 -14.41 4.57 9.31
CA ILE A 113 -14.67 3.12 9.25
C ILE A 113 -15.42 2.72 7.97
N ILE A 114 -16.39 3.52 7.53
CA ILE A 114 -17.19 3.20 6.33
C ILE A 114 -16.32 3.27 5.06
N ALA A 115 -15.47 4.28 4.99
CA ALA A 115 -14.56 4.45 3.85
C ALA A 115 -13.44 3.40 3.81
N ARG A 116 -13.04 2.82 4.97
CA ARG A 116 -12.04 1.73 5.02
C ARG A 116 -12.47 0.50 4.25
N GLU A 117 -13.69 0.02 4.45
CA GLU A 117 -14.22 -1.14 3.73
C GLU A 117 -14.16 -0.93 2.22
N LYS A 118 -14.60 0.25 1.76
CA LYS A 118 -14.54 0.61 0.35
C LYS A 118 -13.11 0.60 -0.19
N ILE A 119 -12.16 1.12 0.56
CA ILE A 119 -10.74 1.13 0.20
C ILE A 119 -10.16 -0.28 0.12
N ILE A 120 -10.40 -1.11 1.13
CA ILE A 120 -9.96 -2.50 1.15
C ILE A 120 -10.52 -3.26 -0.06
N HIS A 121 -11.82 -3.11 -0.31
CA HIS A 121 -12.45 -3.71 -1.48
C HIS A 121 -11.80 -3.23 -2.78
N THR A 122 -11.54 -1.93 -2.91
CA THR A 122 -10.89 -1.38 -4.11
C THR A 122 -9.45 -1.89 -4.27
N ILE A 123 -8.69 -2.02 -3.17
CA ILE A 123 -7.34 -2.62 -3.23
C ILE A 123 -7.44 -4.05 -3.76
N VAL A 124 -8.22 -4.91 -3.11
CA VAL A 124 -8.33 -6.34 -3.46
C VAL A 124 -8.85 -6.54 -4.89
N SER A 125 -9.84 -5.74 -5.31
CA SER A 125 -10.46 -5.88 -6.65
C SER A 125 -9.61 -5.33 -7.81
N ASN A 126 -8.54 -4.59 -7.53
CA ASN A 126 -7.73 -3.92 -8.56
C ASN A 126 -6.26 -4.35 -8.60
N ILE A 127 -5.91 -5.41 -7.88
CA ILE A 127 -4.63 -6.11 -8.01
C ILE A 127 -4.80 -7.34 -8.88
N SER A 128 -3.74 -7.76 -9.56
CA SER A 128 -3.70 -9.02 -10.32
C SER A 128 -3.17 -10.15 -9.45
N ASP A 129 -3.44 -11.39 -9.84
CA ASP A 129 -2.94 -12.59 -9.16
C ASP A 129 -1.39 -12.66 -9.14
N ASP A 130 -0.74 -11.99 -10.09
CA ASP A 130 0.73 -11.92 -10.19
C ASP A 130 1.32 -10.75 -9.40
N THR A 131 0.52 -9.97 -8.69
CA THR A 131 0.98 -8.79 -7.94
C THR A 131 1.14 -9.11 -6.46
N ALA A 132 2.34 -8.96 -5.91
CA ALA A 132 2.58 -9.02 -4.48
C ALA A 132 2.18 -7.70 -3.80
N VAL A 133 1.32 -7.76 -2.79
CA VAL A 133 0.93 -6.58 -2.00
C VAL A 133 1.53 -6.67 -0.60
N ILE A 134 2.30 -5.67 -0.21
CA ILE A 134 2.85 -5.52 1.14
C ILE A 134 2.17 -4.32 1.79
N MET A 135 1.48 -4.55 2.90
CA MET A 135 0.76 -3.50 3.61
C MET A 135 1.23 -3.43 5.05
N SER A 136 1.67 -2.25 5.50
CA SER A 136 1.88 -1.99 6.92
C SER A 136 0.60 -1.42 7.53
N SER A 137 0.20 -1.89 8.70
CA SER A 137 -0.94 -1.34 9.42
C SER A 137 -0.93 -1.74 10.89
N HIS A 138 -1.49 -0.87 11.73
CA HIS A 138 -1.87 -1.17 13.11
C HIS A 138 -3.36 -1.53 13.24
N LEU A 139 -4.14 -1.42 12.16
CA LEU A 139 -5.56 -1.76 12.08
C LEU A 139 -5.73 -3.21 11.62
N VAL A 140 -5.29 -4.16 12.46
CA VAL A 140 -5.17 -5.58 12.11
C VAL A 140 -6.52 -6.22 11.87
N ASP A 141 -7.54 -5.82 12.60
CA ASP A 141 -8.93 -6.29 12.51
C ASP A 141 -9.53 -6.06 11.10
N GLU A 142 -9.13 -4.96 10.45
CA GLU A 142 -9.58 -4.63 9.09
C GLU A 142 -8.91 -5.53 8.03
N LEU A 143 -7.68 -5.97 8.30
CA LEU A 143 -6.85 -6.70 7.34
C LEU A 143 -6.91 -8.22 7.53
N GLU A 144 -7.28 -8.71 8.70
CA GLU A 144 -7.20 -10.14 9.05
C GLU A 144 -7.88 -11.08 8.06
N LYS A 145 -8.94 -10.59 7.39
CA LYS A 145 -9.75 -11.40 6.45
C LYS A 145 -9.17 -11.47 5.04
N ILE A 146 -8.20 -10.62 4.72
CA ILE A 146 -7.71 -10.47 3.35
C ILE A 146 -6.23 -10.79 3.18
N ILE A 147 -5.51 -11.08 4.27
CA ILE A 147 -4.07 -11.35 4.24
C ILE A 147 -3.78 -12.85 4.10
N ASP A 148 -2.83 -13.17 3.23
CA ASP A 148 -2.27 -14.52 3.09
C ASP A 148 -1.11 -14.76 4.04
N HIS A 149 -0.33 -13.70 4.35
CA HIS A 149 0.85 -13.77 5.21
C HIS A 149 0.86 -12.62 6.22
N ALA A 150 1.37 -12.90 7.42
CA ALA A 150 1.58 -11.91 8.46
C ALA A 150 3.06 -11.87 8.88
N ILE A 151 3.58 -10.66 9.10
CA ILE A 151 4.92 -10.40 9.65
C ILE A 151 4.78 -9.44 10.82
N PHE A 152 5.12 -9.87 12.02
CA PHE A 152 5.07 -9.07 13.23
C PHE A 152 6.48 -8.54 13.55
N ILE A 153 6.60 -7.21 13.59
CA ILE A 153 7.88 -6.53 13.84
C ILE A 153 7.79 -5.76 15.16
N LYS A 154 8.60 -6.14 16.15
CA LYS A 154 8.69 -5.45 17.46
C LYS A 154 10.14 -5.03 17.69
N ASN A 155 10.37 -3.76 18.02
CA ASN A 155 11.71 -3.20 18.28
C ASN A 155 12.72 -3.45 17.13
N GLY A 156 12.27 -3.34 15.88
CA GLY A 156 13.10 -3.54 14.69
C GLY A 156 13.43 -5.00 14.36
N THR A 157 12.85 -5.97 15.09
CA THR A 157 13.07 -7.41 14.89
C THR A 157 11.77 -8.08 14.46
N CYS A 158 11.85 -8.99 13.49
CA CYS A 158 10.73 -9.88 13.15
C CYS A 158 10.58 -10.92 14.28
N VAL A 159 9.48 -10.86 15.03
CA VAL A 159 9.21 -11.75 16.17
C VAL A 159 8.33 -12.95 15.80
N LEU A 160 7.52 -12.83 14.77
CA LEU A 160 6.67 -13.89 14.23
C LEU A 160 6.37 -13.59 12.76
N GLN A 161 6.38 -14.61 11.91
CA GLN A 161 5.96 -14.50 10.52
C GLN A 161 5.48 -15.84 9.97
N GLY A 162 4.61 -15.82 8.99
CA GLY A 162 4.13 -17.01 8.31
C GLY A 162 2.85 -16.79 7.52
N ASN A 163 2.40 -17.86 6.88
CA ASN A 163 1.07 -17.89 6.29
C ASN A 163 0.02 -17.68 7.38
N ALA A 164 -0.95 -16.81 7.13
CA ALA A 164 -1.92 -16.38 8.15
C ALA A 164 -2.78 -17.54 8.67
N GLU A 165 -3.18 -18.47 7.78
CA GLU A 165 -3.98 -19.64 8.17
C GLU A 165 -3.15 -20.65 8.98
N GLU A 166 -1.92 -20.92 8.56
CA GLU A 166 -1.00 -21.78 9.32
C GLU A 166 -0.71 -21.23 10.72
N LEU A 167 -0.53 -19.90 10.82
CA LEU A 167 -0.35 -19.23 12.11
C LEU A 167 -1.58 -19.37 13.00
N ARG A 168 -2.80 -19.18 12.45
CA ARG A 168 -4.07 -19.38 13.21
C ARG A 168 -4.16 -20.80 13.75
N ILE A 169 -3.88 -21.79 12.93
CA ILE A 169 -3.92 -23.20 13.32
C ILE A 169 -2.87 -23.52 14.38
N ALA A 170 -1.62 -23.12 14.16
CA ALA A 170 -0.50 -23.42 15.05
C ALA A 170 -0.64 -22.76 16.42
N GLN A 171 -1.18 -21.53 16.47
CA GLN A 171 -1.31 -20.77 17.70
C GLN A 171 -2.69 -20.91 18.36
N GLY A 172 -3.69 -21.45 17.66
CA GLY A 172 -5.07 -21.53 18.13
C GLY A 172 -5.71 -20.17 18.37
N LYS A 173 -5.29 -19.12 17.66
CA LYS A 173 -5.65 -17.70 17.88
C LYS A 173 -5.82 -16.97 16.55
N SER A 174 -6.62 -15.88 16.59
CA SER A 174 -6.71 -14.97 15.48
C SER A 174 -5.42 -14.15 15.29
N ILE A 175 -5.21 -13.58 14.11
CA ILE A 175 -4.09 -12.66 13.86
C ILE A 175 -4.20 -11.42 14.77
N VAL A 176 -5.43 -10.95 15.04
CA VAL A 176 -5.72 -9.86 15.98
C VAL A 176 -5.28 -10.21 17.40
N ASP A 177 -5.57 -11.43 17.88
CA ASP A 177 -5.17 -11.84 19.22
C ASP A 177 -3.65 -11.99 19.35
N MET A 178 -2.98 -12.55 18.33
CA MET A 178 -1.52 -12.60 18.29
C MET A 178 -0.91 -11.18 18.33
N TYR A 179 -1.50 -10.23 17.57
CA TYR A 179 -1.09 -8.83 17.58
C TYR A 179 -1.19 -8.23 18.98
N LYS A 180 -2.33 -8.40 19.66
CA LYS A 180 -2.53 -7.90 21.03
C LYS A 180 -1.50 -8.49 22.01
N GLU A 181 -1.21 -9.78 21.94
CA GLU A 181 -0.22 -10.41 22.82
C GLU A 181 1.22 -9.94 22.56
N ILE A 182 1.58 -9.75 21.30
CA ILE A 182 2.93 -9.33 20.93
C ILE A 182 3.18 -7.88 21.35
N TYR A 183 2.15 -7.00 21.26
CA TYR A 183 2.32 -5.56 21.45
C TYR A 183 1.75 -5.02 22.78
N ALA A 184 1.11 -5.86 23.57
CA ALA A 184 0.63 -5.50 24.92
C ALA A 184 1.74 -5.09 25.90
#